data_ad5dc7b15b8ecdd5f302165059dc9a37
#
_entry.id   ad5dc7b15b8ecdd5f302165059dc9a37
#
_cell.length_a   1.000
_cell.length_b   1.000
_cell.length_c   1.000
_cell.angle_alpha   90.00
_cell.angle_beta   90.00
_cell.angle_gamma   90.00
#
_symmetry.space_group_name_H-M   'P 1'
#
loop_
_entity.id
_entity.type
_entity.pdbx_description
1 polymer ?
#
loop_
_entity_poly.entity_id
_entity_poly.type
_entity_poly.pdbx_seq_one_letter_code
_entity_poly.pdbx_strand_id
1 'polypeptide(L)'
;MSSSPLTQIKDPTLLKTDALINGQWVAGASRFDVHDPATGTKLADVANLGPADAEAAIAAANAAWPAWRTKTAKERSIILRKWYDLLMANQDDLGRIMTAEQGKPLPEAKGEVAYGASF
;
A
#
# COMPACT_ATOMS: atom_id res chain seq x y z
N MET A 1 6.72 20.72 18.98
CA MET A 1 5.71 20.02 18.17
C MET A 1 6.44 18.91 17.41
N SER A 2 6.03 17.65 17.59
CA SER A 2 6.63 16.55 16.84
C SER A 2 6.21 16.70 15.37
N SER A 3 7.17 16.71 14.43
CA SER A 3 6.86 16.72 13.01
C SER A 3 6.24 15.39 12.61
N SER A 4 5.26 15.41 11.69
CA SER A 4 4.64 14.18 11.19
C SER A 4 5.72 13.22 10.66
N PRO A 5 5.61 11.90 10.92
CA PRO A 5 6.51 10.91 10.33
C PRO A 5 6.62 10.99 8.80
N LEU A 6 5.56 11.50 8.13
CA LEU A 6 5.54 11.68 6.68
C LEU A 6 6.57 12.69 6.16
N THR A 7 6.99 13.66 6.99
CA THR A 7 8.01 14.64 6.59
C THR A 7 9.42 14.04 6.45
N GLN A 8 9.61 12.83 6.94
CA GLN A 8 10.89 12.10 6.92
C GLN A 8 10.96 10.99 5.85
N ILE A 9 9.94 10.90 4.99
CA ILE A 9 9.92 9.94 3.88
C ILE A 9 10.93 10.38 2.82
N LYS A 10 11.76 9.44 2.38
CA LYS A 10 12.79 9.67 1.36
C LYS A 10 12.23 9.62 -0.05
N ASP A 11 11.29 8.70 -0.29
CA ASP A 11 10.61 8.53 -1.57
C ASP A 11 9.12 8.90 -1.46
N PRO A 12 8.76 10.16 -1.77
CA PRO A 12 7.36 10.60 -1.70
C PRO A 12 6.45 9.91 -2.72
N THR A 13 6.99 9.22 -3.72
CA THR A 13 6.18 8.48 -4.70
C THR A 13 5.50 7.26 -4.10
N LEU A 14 5.90 6.83 -2.89
CA LEU A 14 5.24 5.78 -2.11
C LEU A 14 3.92 6.24 -1.48
N LEU A 15 3.70 7.55 -1.36
CA LEU A 15 2.44 8.11 -0.86
C LEU A 15 1.37 8.03 -1.95
N LYS A 16 0.56 6.98 -1.89
CA LYS A 16 -0.54 6.74 -2.83
C LYS A 16 -1.87 6.98 -2.14
N THR A 17 -2.70 7.79 -2.76
CA THR A 17 -4.03 8.17 -2.25
C THR A 17 -5.17 7.62 -3.08
N ASP A 18 -4.87 7.06 -4.24
CA ASP A 18 -5.82 6.39 -5.14
C ASP A 18 -5.73 4.86 -4.99
N ALA A 19 -6.76 4.16 -5.42
CA ALA A 19 -6.77 2.70 -5.42
C ALA A 19 -6.09 2.14 -6.68
N LEU A 20 -5.38 1.02 -6.55
CA LEU A 20 -4.80 0.32 -7.67
C LEU A 20 -5.75 -0.78 -8.16
N ILE A 21 -6.31 -0.63 -9.36
CA ILE A 21 -7.16 -1.62 -10.01
C ILE A 21 -6.64 -1.88 -11.41
N ASN A 22 -6.37 -3.14 -11.73
CA ASN A 22 -5.88 -3.56 -13.05
C ASN A 22 -4.63 -2.76 -13.52
N GLY A 23 -3.70 -2.50 -12.61
CA GLY A 23 -2.48 -1.74 -12.90
C GLY A 23 -2.68 -0.23 -13.10
N GLN A 24 -3.89 0.29 -12.85
CA GLN A 24 -4.21 1.71 -12.98
C GLN A 24 -4.60 2.30 -11.63
N TRP A 25 -4.22 3.57 -11.40
CA TRP A 25 -4.64 4.32 -10.22
C TRP A 25 -6.03 4.92 -10.46
N VAL A 26 -6.97 4.61 -9.56
CA VAL A 26 -8.39 4.99 -9.65
C VAL A 26 -8.73 5.93 -8.51
N ALA A 27 -9.11 7.16 -8.86
CA ALA A 27 -9.44 8.19 -7.87
C ALA A 27 -10.81 7.99 -7.20
N GLY A 28 -11.73 7.30 -7.86
CA GLY A 28 -13.10 7.15 -7.39
C GLY A 28 -13.95 8.41 -7.57
N ALA A 29 -15.23 8.33 -7.18
CA ALA A 29 -16.18 9.43 -7.26
C ALA A 29 -16.13 10.36 -6.03
N SER A 30 -15.63 9.91 -4.91
CA SER A 30 -15.50 10.67 -3.67
C SER A 30 -14.21 10.29 -2.92
N ARG A 31 -13.90 11.09 -1.89
CA ARG A 31 -12.71 10.90 -1.06
C ARG A 31 -13.07 11.03 0.41
N PHE A 32 -12.23 10.50 1.31
CA PHE A 32 -12.33 10.73 2.74
C PHE A 32 -10.97 11.09 3.34
N ASP A 33 -11.00 11.80 4.46
CA ASP A 33 -9.80 12.28 5.13
C ASP A 33 -9.17 11.21 6.00
N VAL A 34 -7.83 11.12 5.95
CA VAL A 34 -7.01 10.30 6.86
C VAL A 34 -6.28 11.24 7.81
N HIS A 35 -6.38 10.97 9.10
CA HIS A 35 -5.79 11.78 10.15
C HIS A 35 -4.75 10.98 10.95
N ASP A 36 -3.71 11.67 11.39
CA ASP A 36 -2.75 11.15 12.37
C ASP A 36 -3.48 10.96 13.72
N PRO A 37 -3.56 9.74 14.25
CA PRO A 37 -4.28 9.47 15.50
C PRO A 37 -3.63 10.11 16.74
N ALA A 38 -2.35 10.46 16.69
CA ALA A 38 -1.64 11.09 17.80
C ALA A 38 -1.90 12.61 17.88
N THR A 39 -2.10 13.26 16.74
CA THR A 39 -2.20 14.73 16.66
C THR A 39 -3.56 15.22 16.16
N GLY A 40 -4.35 14.36 15.54
CA GLY A 40 -5.59 14.74 14.84
C GLY A 40 -5.36 15.52 13.54
N THR A 41 -4.10 15.71 13.14
CA THR A 41 -3.76 16.46 11.92
C THR A 41 -4.11 15.64 10.68
N LYS A 42 -4.74 16.26 9.70
CA LYS A 42 -5.01 15.63 8.40
C LYS A 42 -3.68 15.30 7.69
N LEU A 43 -3.54 14.04 7.28
CA LEU A 43 -2.39 13.54 6.52
C LEU A 43 -2.63 13.61 5.02
N ALA A 44 -3.80 13.15 4.58
CA ALA A 44 -4.20 13.10 3.18
C ALA A 44 -5.72 12.92 3.07
N ASP A 45 -6.25 13.02 1.86
CA ASP A 45 -7.52 12.41 1.48
C ASP A 45 -7.28 11.24 0.55
N VAL A 46 -8.07 10.18 0.66
CA VAL A 46 -7.90 8.96 -0.13
C VAL A 46 -9.19 8.60 -0.86
N ALA A 47 -9.06 7.82 -1.92
CA ALA A 47 -10.19 7.36 -2.73
C ALA A 47 -11.21 6.59 -1.88
N ASN A 48 -12.48 7.00 -1.95
CA ASN A 48 -13.61 6.31 -1.36
C ASN A 48 -14.37 5.57 -2.47
N LEU A 49 -14.06 4.29 -2.63
CA LEU A 49 -14.61 3.46 -3.69
C LEU A 49 -15.88 2.76 -3.26
N GLY A 50 -16.76 2.50 -4.23
CA GLY A 50 -18.03 1.83 -4.00
C GLY A 50 -18.06 0.37 -4.49
N PRO A 51 -19.23 -0.30 -4.39
CA PRO A 51 -19.40 -1.69 -4.83
C PRO A 51 -19.05 -1.92 -6.29
N ALA A 52 -19.36 -0.99 -7.18
CA ALA A 52 -19.03 -1.12 -8.61
C ALA A 52 -17.52 -1.16 -8.86
N ASP A 53 -16.74 -0.39 -8.10
CA ASP A 53 -15.28 -0.43 -8.20
C ASP A 53 -14.72 -1.75 -7.66
N ALA A 54 -15.32 -2.29 -6.59
CA ALA A 54 -14.97 -3.61 -6.06
C ALA A 54 -15.28 -4.72 -7.07
N GLU A 55 -16.41 -4.68 -7.74
CA GLU A 55 -16.77 -5.61 -8.81
C GLU A 55 -15.78 -5.52 -9.98
N ALA A 56 -15.40 -4.32 -10.38
CA ALA A 56 -14.38 -4.12 -11.42
C ALA A 56 -13.01 -4.70 -11.03
N ALA A 57 -12.60 -4.53 -9.76
CA ALA A 57 -11.36 -5.11 -9.24
C ALA A 57 -11.38 -6.64 -9.25
N ILE A 58 -12.51 -7.24 -8.83
CA ILE A 58 -12.71 -8.71 -8.88
C ILE A 58 -12.67 -9.22 -10.32
N ALA A 59 -13.36 -8.55 -11.24
CA ALA A 59 -13.37 -8.92 -12.65
C ALA A 59 -11.95 -8.86 -13.25
N ALA A 60 -11.18 -7.83 -12.94
CA ALA A 60 -9.79 -7.68 -13.39
C ALA A 60 -8.90 -8.81 -12.84
N ALA A 61 -9.01 -9.13 -11.57
CA ALA A 61 -8.27 -10.24 -10.95
C ALA A 61 -8.63 -11.58 -11.57
N ASN A 62 -9.92 -11.83 -11.79
CA ASN A 62 -10.40 -13.05 -12.42
C ASN A 62 -9.91 -13.18 -13.88
N ALA A 63 -9.89 -12.09 -14.63
CA ALA A 63 -9.37 -12.06 -16.00
C ALA A 63 -7.85 -12.34 -16.06
N ALA A 64 -7.09 -11.89 -15.06
CA ALA A 64 -5.64 -12.12 -14.96
C ALA A 64 -5.28 -13.55 -14.52
N TRP A 65 -6.19 -14.25 -13.83
CA TRP A 65 -5.93 -15.54 -13.22
C TRP A 65 -5.47 -16.64 -14.21
N PRO A 66 -6.06 -16.83 -15.40
CA PRO A 66 -5.62 -17.88 -16.34
C PRO A 66 -4.15 -17.78 -16.71
N ALA A 67 -3.65 -16.58 -17.01
CA ALA A 67 -2.25 -16.35 -17.33
C ALA A 67 -1.34 -16.58 -16.13
N TRP A 68 -1.76 -16.17 -14.93
CA TRP A 68 -0.99 -16.36 -13.71
C TRP A 68 -0.88 -17.83 -13.32
N ARG A 69 -1.97 -18.58 -13.34
CA ARG A 69 -2.01 -19.99 -12.92
C ARG A 69 -1.21 -20.91 -13.84
N THR A 70 -1.01 -20.53 -15.12
CA THR A 70 -0.21 -21.33 -16.08
C THR A 70 1.29 -21.17 -15.88
N LYS A 71 1.73 -20.14 -15.14
CA LYS A 71 3.15 -19.99 -14.78
C LYS A 71 3.59 -21.13 -13.86
N THR A 72 4.83 -21.58 -14.03
CA THR A 72 5.46 -22.53 -13.10
C THR A 72 5.61 -21.92 -11.71
N ALA A 73 5.78 -22.75 -10.69
CA ALA A 73 6.07 -22.30 -9.34
C ALA A 73 7.33 -21.41 -9.29
N LYS A 74 8.35 -21.75 -10.07
CA LYS A 74 9.58 -20.96 -10.17
C LYS A 74 9.34 -19.57 -10.76
N GLU A 75 8.59 -19.45 -11.84
CA GLU A 75 8.26 -18.16 -12.46
C GLU A 75 7.47 -17.25 -11.51
N ARG A 76 6.48 -17.82 -10.81
CA ARG A 76 5.73 -17.06 -9.79
C ARG A 76 6.61 -16.64 -8.62
N SER A 77 7.48 -17.53 -8.16
CA SER A 77 8.43 -17.26 -7.08
C SER A 77 9.39 -16.10 -7.43
N ILE A 78 9.88 -16.03 -8.65
CA ILE A 78 10.75 -14.93 -9.11
C ILE A 78 10.02 -13.58 -9.02
N ILE A 79 8.74 -13.51 -9.42
CA ILE A 79 7.93 -12.30 -9.36
C ILE A 79 7.69 -11.89 -7.90
N LEU A 80 7.29 -12.83 -7.05
CA LEU A 80 7.03 -12.58 -5.64
C LEU A 80 8.31 -12.20 -4.88
N ARG A 81 9.46 -12.82 -5.22
CA ARG A 81 10.75 -12.45 -4.62
C ARG A 81 11.14 -11.02 -4.98
N LYS A 82 10.93 -10.60 -6.22
CA LYS A 82 11.16 -9.21 -6.62
C LYS A 82 10.27 -8.24 -5.83
N TRP A 83 9.04 -8.60 -5.56
CA TRP A 83 8.14 -7.80 -4.73
C TRP A 83 8.64 -7.71 -3.28
N TYR A 84 9.06 -8.84 -2.70
CA TYR A 84 9.71 -8.87 -1.39
C TYR A 84 10.91 -7.91 -1.33
N ASP A 85 11.81 -7.98 -2.30
CA ASP A 85 13.02 -7.15 -2.34
C ASP A 85 12.65 -5.65 -2.39
N LEU A 86 11.62 -5.27 -3.14
CA LEU A 86 11.11 -3.89 -3.21
C LEU A 86 10.50 -3.44 -1.88
N LEU A 87 9.72 -4.27 -1.20
CA LEU A 87 9.17 -3.96 0.11
C LEU A 87 10.28 -3.75 1.14
N MET A 88 11.28 -4.62 1.17
CA MET A 88 12.40 -4.49 2.10
C MET A 88 13.29 -3.29 1.80
N ALA A 89 13.51 -2.95 0.53
CA ALA A 89 14.25 -1.76 0.14
C ALA A 89 13.57 -0.46 0.61
N ASN A 90 12.25 -0.46 0.73
CA ASN A 90 11.44 0.68 1.14
C ASN A 90 10.88 0.55 2.57
N GLN A 91 11.38 -0.39 3.35
CA GLN A 91 10.87 -0.72 4.69
C GLN A 91 10.77 0.50 5.62
N ASP A 92 11.77 1.37 5.60
CA ASP A 92 11.81 2.55 6.46
C ASP A 92 10.67 3.53 6.14
N ASP A 93 10.49 3.86 4.89
CA ASP A 93 9.44 4.75 4.42
C ASP A 93 8.05 4.16 4.62
N LEU A 94 7.85 2.89 4.28
CA LEU A 94 6.58 2.18 4.49
C LEU A 94 6.21 2.10 5.97
N GLY A 95 7.20 1.87 6.85
CA GLY A 95 7.01 1.90 8.30
C GLY A 95 6.58 3.29 8.79
N ARG A 96 7.16 4.36 8.25
CA ARG A 96 6.79 5.74 8.59
C ARG A 96 5.36 6.08 8.14
N ILE A 97 4.94 5.64 6.97
CA ILE A 97 3.56 5.78 6.49
C ILE A 97 2.61 5.08 7.45
N MET A 98 2.89 3.84 7.82
CA MET A 98 2.08 3.07 8.77
C MET A 98 2.01 3.76 10.14
N THR A 99 3.12 4.24 10.67
CA THR A 99 3.15 4.98 11.94
C THR A 99 2.29 6.24 11.86
N ALA A 100 2.37 6.99 10.77
CA ALA A 100 1.60 8.22 10.61
C ALA A 100 0.08 7.95 10.57
N GLU A 101 -0.35 6.90 9.87
CA GLU A 101 -1.77 6.60 9.68
C GLU A 101 -2.38 5.87 10.87
N GLN A 102 -1.65 4.98 11.51
CA GLN A 102 -2.18 4.03 12.49
C GLN A 102 -1.71 4.32 13.93
N GLY A 103 -0.65 5.11 14.09
CA GLY A 103 -0.09 5.44 15.41
C GLY A 103 0.82 4.36 16.00
N LYS A 104 1.13 3.29 15.27
CA LYS A 104 2.02 2.23 15.74
C LYS A 104 3.45 2.77 15.88
N PRO A 105 4.22 2.38 16.94
CA PRO A 105 5.63 2.72 17.05
C PRO A 105 6.43 2.31 15.83
N LEU A 106 7.34 3.16 15.38
CA LEU A 106 8.08 2.94 14.12
C LEU A 106 8.83 1.60 14.06
N PRO A 107 9.51 1.12 15.13
CA PRO A 107 10.14 -0.20 15.09
C PRO A 107 9.16 -1.34 14.83
N GLU A 108 7.97 -1.29 15.42
CA GLU A 108 6.92 -2.29 15.21
C GLU A 108 6.34 -2.20 13.79
N ALA A 109 6.08 -0.98 13.30
CA ALA A 109 5.61 -0.75 11.93
C ALA A 109 6.59 -1.32 10.90
N LYS A 110 7.89 -1.10 11.08
CA LYS A 110 8.94 -1.69 10.25
C LYS A 110 8.95 -3.23 10.33
N GLY A 111 8.72 -3.78 11.51
CA GLY A 111 8.56 -5.22 11.72
C GLY A 111 7.37 -5.79 10.93
N GLU A 112 6.26 -5.08 10.88
CA GLU A 112 5.09 -5.49 10.08
C GLU A 112 5.34 -5.43 8.57
N VAL A 113 6.09 -4.44 8.09
CA VAL A 113 6.50 -4.42 6.68
C VAL A 113 7.33 -5.67 6.34
N ALA A 114 8.30 -6.03 7.17
CA ALA A 114 9.09 -7.23 6.98
C ALA A 114 8.24 -8.51 7.06
N TYR A 115 7.32 -8.57 8.03
CA TYR A 115 6.39 -9.70 8.19
C TYR A 115 5.49 -9.86 6.96
N GLY A 116 4.84 -8.78 6.51
CA GLY A 116 4.01 -8.82 5.30
C GLY A 116 4.80 -9.19 4.04
N ALA A 117 6.03 -8.69 3.91
CA ALA A 117 6.90 -9.00 2.78
C ALA A 117 7.31 -10.49 2.73
N SER A 118 7.32 -11.19 3.88
CA SER A 118 7.79 -12.58 3.99
C SER A 118 6.85 -13.61 3.37
N PHE A 119 5.60 -13.27 3.10
CA PHE A 119 4.61 -14.15 2.47
C PHE A 119 4.71 -14.17 0.95
#